data_94cdba1d1fd45375a042a58dc9ad8ed1
#
_entry.id   94cdba1d1fd45375a042a58dc9ad8ed1
#
_cell.length_a   1.000
_cell.length_b   1.000
_cell.length_c   1.000
_cell.angle_alpha   90.00
_cell.angle_beta   90.00
_cell.angle_gamma   90.00
#
_symmetry.space_group_name_H-M   'P 1'
#
loop_
_entity.id
_entity.type
_entity.pdbx_description
1 polymer ?
#
loop_
_entity_poly.entity_id
_entity_poly.type
_entity_poly.pdbx_seq_one_letter_code
_entity_poly.pdbx_strand_id
1 'polypeptide(L)'
;MLVTGATGYIGGRLVPRLLEAGHDVGVLVRRADRLRDVPWAASVDVIEGDLADRAAVDRAMDGIEVVYYLVHSMGGKDDFESTELTIARNVAASAREHGVGRIVYLGGLHPATGELSQHLRSRTQVGRILLDSGVPTIVLQAGVIIGSGSTSFEMIRHLTEVLPYMPAPRWVRSFIQPIAVRDVLHYLIRAAEVPPEVNRAFDIGGPDVYRYGQLMNGYAVEAGLPQRPIAALPVLTPWLAGQWVNLVTPIPRRLAVPIIESLQFDCVMREHDIDGVIPPPPEGLLPYRTAVRLALERERAGEVETSWRNAEVEGAPSNPLPSDPDWAGHTAVSYTQLTLPTTSRV
;
A
#
# COMPACT_ATOMS: atom_id res chain seq x y z
N MET A 1 -20.18 -2.93 -6.85
CA MET A 1 -18.79 -2.48 -7.04
C MET A 1 -17.84 -3.67 -7.12
N LEU A 2 -16.75 -3.61 -7.87
CA LEU A 2 -15.73 -4.68 -7.91
C LEU A 2 -14.42 -4.19 -7.29
N VAL A 3 -13.85 -4.92 -6.33
CA VAL A 3 -12.53 -4.63 -5.76
C VAL A 3 -11.52 -5.69 -6.21
N THR A 4 -10.53 -5.28 -7.01
CA THR A 4 -9.37 -6.11 -7.31
C THR A 4 -8.26 -5.81 -6.29
N GLY A 5 -7.51 -6.84 -5.86
CA GLY A 5 -6.53 -6.69 -4.79
C GLY A 5 -7.12 -6.62 -3.38
N ALA A 6 -8.32 -7.19 -3.18
CA ALA A 6 -9.02 -7.22 -1.89
C ALA A 6 -8.25 -7.94 -0.76
N THR A 7 -7.35 -8.86 -1.09
CA THR A 7 -6.45 -9.52 -0.13
C THR A 7 -5.24 -8.67 0.27
N GLY A 8 -5.03 -7.50 -0.38
CA GLY A 8 -3.91 -6.61 -0.10
C GLY A 8 -4.20 -5.63 1.06
N TYR A 9 -3.16 -4.84 1.41
CA TYR A 9 -3.21 -3.88 2.51
C TYR A 9 -4.35 -2.85 2.40
N ILE A 10 -4.51 -2.22 1.24
CA ILE A 10 -5.56 -1.21 1.01
C ILE A 10 -6.90 -1.87 0.71
N GLY A 11 -6.93 -2.88 -0.18
CA GLY A 11 -8.17 -3.53 -0.58
C GLY A 11 -8.90 -4.18 0.59
N GLY A 12 -8.18 -4.89 1.46
CA GLY A 12 -8.77 -5.51 2.65
C GLY A 12 -9.35 -4.52 3.67
N ARG A 13 -8.88 -3.26 3.66
CA ARG A 13 -9.44 -2.16 4.46
C ARG A 13 -10.57 -1.42 3.77
N LEU A 14 -10.53 -1.36 2.43
CA LEU A 14 -11.55 -0.69 1.64
C LEU A 14 -12.87 -1.45 1.63
N VAL A 15 -12.82 -2.78 1.43
CA VAL A 15 -14.01 -3.64 1.32
C VAL A 15 -15.00 -3.45 2.49
N PRO A 16 -14.60 -3.59 3.78
CA PRO A 16 -15.56 -3.42 4.88
C PRO A 16 -16.17 -2.02 4.90
N ARG A 17 -15.44 -1.00 4.51
CA ARG A 17 -15.92 0.39 4.48
C ARG A 17 -16.91 0.66 3.35
N LEU A 18 -16.76 -0.02 2.21
CA LEU A 18 -17.75 0.00 1.13
C LEU A 18 -19.05 -0.71 1.56
N LEU A 19 -18.93 -1.85 2.26
CA LEU A 19 -20.09 -2.55 2.83
C LEU A 19 -20.81 -1.70 3.89
N GLU A 20 -20.07 -1.04 4.79
CA GLU A 20 -20.59 -0.10 5.79
C GLU A 20 -21.30 1.09 5.14
N ALA A 21 -20.85 1.53 3.98
CA ALA A 21 -21.50 2.57 3.17
C ALA A 21 -22.74 2.07 2.41
N GLY A 22 -23.09 0.78 2.52
CA GLY A 22 -24.28 0.18 1.90
C GLY A 22 -24.11 -0.24 0.45
N HIS A 23 -22.89 -0.43 -0.02
CA HIS A 23 -22.63 -0.90 -1.38
C HIS A 23 -22.59 -2.43 -1.47
N ASP A 24 -23.10 -2.98 -2.57
CA ASP A 24 -22.85 -4.36 -2.95
C ASP A 24 -21.43 -4.49 -3.51
N VAL A 25 -20.64 -5.38 -2.92
CA VAL A 25 -19.21 -5.52 -3.23
C VAL A 25 -18.91 -6.93 -3.73
N GLY A 26 -18.34 -7.02 -4.94
CA GLY A 26 -17.66 -8.21 -5.44
C GLY A 26 -16.14 -8.08 -5.31
N VAL A 27 -15.46 -9.19 -5.16
CA VAL A 27 -13.98 -9.23 -5.11
C VAL A 27 -13.44 -10.25 -6.10
N LEU A 28 -12.47 -9.84 -6.92
CA LEU A 28 -11.73 -10.77 -7.77
C LEU A 28 -10.40 -11.13 -7.12
N VAL A 29 -10.24 -12.40 -6.79
CA VAL A 29 -9.06 -12.93 -6.09
C VAL A 29 -8.51 -14.14 -6.81
N ARG A 30 -7.18 -14.33 -6.81
CA ARG A 30 -6.54 -15.49 -7.43
C ARG A 30 -6.83 -16.79 -6.68
N ARG A 31 -7.08 -16.70 -5.38
CA ARG A 31 -7.31 -17.83 -4.50
C ARG A 31 -8.36 -17.46 -3.44
N ALA A 32 -9.53 -18.07 -3.52
CA ALA A 32 -10.64 -17.81 -2.59
C ALA A 32 -10.32 -18.27 -1.15
N ASP A 33 -9.47 -19.27 -0.98
CA ASP A 33 -9.03 -19.75 0.33
C ASP A 33 -8.34 -18.69 1.19
N ARG A 34 -7.76 -17.65 0.56
CA ARG A 34 -7.18 -16.49 1.23
C ARG A 34 -8.19 -15.62 1.97
N LEU A 35 -9.46 -15.78 1.68
CA LEU A 35 -10.54 -15.05 2.35
C LEU A 35 -11.21 -15.84 3.48
N ARG A 36 -10.78 -17.08 3.77
CA ARG A 36 -11.44 -17.98 4.71
C ARG A 36 -11.70 -17.37 6.08
N ASP A 37 -10.70 -16.65 6.62
CA ASP A 37 -10.77 -16.07 7.97
C ASP A 37 -10.90 -14.54 7.94
N VAL A 38 -11.26 -13.99 6.78
CA VAL A 38 -11.49 -12.55 6.64
C VAL A 38 -12.92 -12.21 7.08
N PRO A 39 -13.13 -11.32 8.06
CA PRO A 39 -14.44 -11.11 8.69
C PRO A 39 -15.55 -10.70 7.71
N TRP A 40 -15.22 -9.97 6.66
CA TRP A 40 -16.20 -9.49 5.66
C TRP A 40 -16.41 -10.46 4.49
N ALA A 41 -15.68 -11.58 4.41
CA ALA A 41 -15.73 -12.48 3.25
C ALA A 41 -17.11 -13.05 2.96
N ALA A 42 -17.90 -13.30 3.99
CA ALA A 42 -19.28 -13.79 3.84
C ALA A 42 -20.28 -12.72 3.34
N SER A 43 -19.87 -11.46 3.28
CA SER A 43 -20.72 -10.33 2.88
C SER A 43 -20.41 -9.82 1.48
N VAL A 44 -19.57 -10.51 0.71
CA VAL A 44 -19.15 -10.11 -0.64
C VAL A 44 -19.31 -11.26 -1.63
N ASP A 45 -19.47 -10.93 -2.91
CA ASP A 45 -19.43 -11.91 -4.00
C ASP A 45 -17.95 -12.21 -4.33
N VAL A 46 -17.52 -13.46 -4.08
CA VAL A 46 -16.15 -13.88 -4.32
C VAL A 46 -16.05 -14.53 -5.71
N ILE A 47 -15.26 -13.91 -6.59
CA ILE A 47 -14.94 -14.44 -7.90
C ILE A 47 -13.48 -14.88 -7.89
N GLU A 48 -13.23 -16.16 -8.13
CA GLU A 48 -11.88 -16.69 -8.27
C GLU A 48 -11.40 -16.59 -9.71
N GLY A 49 -10.23 -15.95 -9.89
CA GLY A 49 -9.63 -15.77 -11.20
C GLY A 49 -8.37 -14.90 -11.17
N ASP A 50 -7.57 -15.00 -12.22
CA ASP A 50 -6.41 -14.17 -12.43
C ASP A 50 -6.75 -13.00 -13.37
N LEU A 51 -6.32 -11.79 -13.04
CA LEU A 51 -6.47 -10.61 -13.89
C LEU A 51 -5.70 -10.70 -15.23
N ALA A 52 -4.72 -11.60 -15.33
CA ALA A 52 -4.07 -11.93 -16.58
C ALA A 52 -4.96 -12.76 -17.52
N ASP A 53 -5.94 -13.49 -16.97
CA ASP A 53 -6.97 -14.21 -17.72
C ASP A 53 -8.15 -13.28 -18.04
N ARG A 54 -8.23 -12.87 -19.30
CA ARG A 54 -9.29 -11.99 -19.77
C ARG A 54 -10.70 -12.55 -19.50
N ALA A 55 -10.93 -13.83 -19.66
CA ALA A 55 -12.22 -14.44 -19.43
C ALA A 55 -12.65 -14.39 -17.94
N ALA A 56 -11.68 -14.49 -17.01
CA ALA A 56 -11.95 -14.31 -15.59
C ALA A 56 -12.31 -12.85 -15.28
N VAL A 57 -11.64 -11.89 -15.92
CA VAL A 57 -11.96 -10.46 -15.77
C VAL A 57 -13.35 -10.16 -16.31
N ASP A 58 -13.73 -10.68 -17.49
CA ASP A 58 -15.04 -10.46 -18.08
C ASP A 58 -16.17 -11.00 -17.18
N ARG A 59 -16.02 -12.19 -16.62
CA ARG A 59 -16.98 -12.72 -15.64
C ARG A 59 -17.14 -11.84 -14.39
N ALA A 60 -16.04 -11.21 -13.96
CA ALA A 60 -16.07 -10.35 -12.78
C ALA A 60 -16.64 -8.96 -13.04
N MET A 61 -16.74 -8.52 -14.31
CA MET A 61 -17.23 -7.19 -14.69
C MET A 61 -18.75 -7.15 -14.93
N ASP A 62 -19.41 -8.29 -14.93
CA ASP A 62 -20.85 -8.34 -15.21
C ASP A 62 -21.66 -7.61 -14.14
N GLY A 63 -22.47 -6.63 -14.55
CA GLY A 63 -23.29 -5.80 -13.66
C GLY A 63 -22.52 -4.84 -12.74
N ILE A 64 -21.24 -4.60 -13.00
CA ILE A 64 -20.39 -3.71 -12.17
C ILE A 64 -20.46 -2.26 -12.64
N GLU A 65 -20.77 -1.37 -11.71
CA GLU A 65 -20.76 0.09 -11.94
C GLU A 65 -19.40 0.73 -11.69
N VAL A 66 -18.69 0.28 -10.64
CA VAL A 66 -17.40 0.86 -10.21
C VAL A 66 -16.38 -0.25 -9.99
N VAL A 67 -15.19 -0.07 -10.56
CA VAL A 67 -14.03 -0.95 -10.38
C VAL A 67 -12.94 -0.25 -9.59
N TYR A 68 -12.52 -0.83 -8.47
CA TYR A 68 -11.32 -0.45 -7.76
C TYR A 68 -10.14 -1.31 -8.22
N TYR A 69 -9.21 -0.69 -8.94
CA TYR A 69 -7.99 -1.34 -9.37
C TYR A 69 -6.88 -1.12 -8.32
N LEU A 70 -6.71 -2.08 -7.40
CA LEU A 70 -5.76 -2.02 -6.30
C LEU A 70 -4.67 -3.10 -6.38
N VAL A 71 -4.62 -3.81 -7.50
CA VAL A 71 -3.59 -4.81 -7.73
C VAL A 71 -2.28 -4.15 -8.09
N HIS A 72 -1.23 -4.66 -7.48
CA HIS A 72 0.10 -4.19 -7.71
C HIS A 72 1.08 -5.34 -7.53
N SER A 73 1.78 -5.71 -8.59
CA SER A 73 2.80 -6.75 -8.53
C SER A 73 4.12 -6.13 -8.07
N MET A 74 4.57 -6.47 -6.87
CA MET A 74 5.92 -6.11 -6.40
C MET A 74 6.78 -7.37 -6.34
N GLY A 75 7.92 -7.36 -7.03
CA GLY A 75 8.93 -8.41 -6.87
C GLY A 75 8.77 -9.65 -7.76
N GLY A 76 8.12 -9.55 -8.89
CA GLY A 76 8.09 -10.60 -9.92
C GLY A 76 9.42 -10.77 -10.68
N LYS A 77 9.50 -11.80 -11.54
CA LYS A 77 10.61 -12.09 -12.46
C LYS A 77 10.80 -10.95 -13.47
N ASP A 78 11.84 -11.02 -14.29
CA ASP A 78 12.26 -10.00 -15.28
C ASP A 78 11.17 -9.49 -16.25
N ASP A 79 9.98 -10.13 -16.30
CA ASP A 79 8.83 -9.76 -17.14
C ASP A 79 7.66 -9.13 -16.36
N PHE A 80 7.92 -8.59 -15.19
CA PHE A 80 6.93 -7.97 -14.30
C PHE A 80 6.19 -6.78 -14.93
N GLU A 81 6.91 -5.89 -15.64
CA GLU A 81 6.31 -4.69 -16.24
C GLU A 81 5.32 -5.08 -17.36
N SER A 82 5.65 -6.04 -18.21
CA SER A 82 4.75 -6.53 -19.26
C SER A 82 3.48 -7.17 -18.71
N THR A 83 3.61 -7.91 -17.63
CA THR A 83 2.47 -8.55 -16.94
C THR A 83 1.53 -7.49 -16.33
N GLU A 84 2.06 -6.48 -15.63
CA GLU A 84 1.24 -5.39 -15.10
C GLU A 84 0.47 -4.64 -16.18
N LEU A 85 1.14 -4.33 -17.30
CA LEU A 85 0.50 -3.65 -18.42
C LEU A 85 -0.56 -4.52 -19.09
N THR A 86 -0.34 -5.83 -19.18
CA THR A 86 -1.33 -6.78 -19.72
C THR A 86 -2.56 -6.85 -18.84
N ILE A 87 -2.39 -6.96 -17.52
CA ILE A 87 -3.47 -6.93 -16.53
C ILE A 87 -4.28 -5.62 -16.64
N ALA A 88 -3.60 -4.48 -16.71
CA ALA A 88 -4.25 -3.19 -16.84
C ALA A 88 -5.09 -3.09 -18.14
N ARG A 89 -4.55 -3.59 -19.27
CA ARG A 89 -5.28 -3.64 -20.55
C ARG A 89 -6.50 -4.56 -20.49
N ASN A 90 -6.39 -5.72 -19.86
CA ASN A 90 -7.52 -6.63 -19.68
C ASN A 90 -8.66 -5.95 -18.90
N VAL A 91 -8.33 -5.32 -17.77
CA VAL A 91 -9.31 -4.61 -16.95
C VAL A 91 -9.91 -3.43 -17.71
N ALA A 92 -9.11 -2.60 -18.37
CA ALA A 92 -9.56 -1.46 -19.17
C ALA A 92 -10.52 -1.88 -20.29
N ALA A 93 -10.15 -2.91 -21.03
CA ALA A 93 -10.98 -3.39 -22.15
C ALA A 93 -12.28 -4.05 -21.66
N SER A 94 -12.21 -4.88 -20.61
CA SER A 94 -13.38 -5.52 -20.03
C SER A 94 -14.35 -4.50 -19.42
N ALA A 95 -13.84 -3.53 -18.66
CA ALA A 95 -14.63 -2.47 -18.05
C ALA A 95 -15.40 -1.67 -19.12
N ARG A 96 -14.76 -1.34 -20.23
CA ARG A 96 -15.42 -0.65 -21.36
C ARG A 96 -16.50 -1.52 -22.02
N GLU A 97 -16.22 -2.79 -22.27
CA GLU A 97 -17.15 -3.72 -22.95
C GLU A 97 -18.39 -4.01 -22.11
N HIS A 98 -18.25 -4.04 -20.77
CA HIS A 98 -19.37 -4.26 -19.84
C HIS A 98 -20.04 -2.97 -19.37
N GLY A 99 -19.64 -1.81 -19.90
CA GLY A 99 -20.28 -0.52 -19.59
C GLY A 99 -20.04 -0.06 -18.15
N VAL A 100 -18.89 -0.39 -17.54
CA VAL A 100 -18.51 0.10 -16.23
C VAL A 100 -18.51 1.64 -16.21
N GLY A 101 -19.16 2.23 -15.22
CA GLY A 101 -19.31 3.68 -15.09
C GLY A 101 -18.05 4.38 -14.59
N ARG A 102 -17.20 3.70 -13.78
CA ARG A 102 -16.02 4.31 -13.15
C ARG A 102 -14.92 3.29 -12.86
N ILE A 103 -13.68 3.70 -13.11
CA ILE A 103 -12.49 3.01 -12.60
C ILE A 103 -11.81 3.93 -11.57
N VAL A 104 -11.47 3.39 -10.41
CA VAL A 104 -10.66 4.06 -9.38
C VAL A 104 -9.35 3.32 -9.21
N TYR A 105 -8.24 3.99 -9.45
CA TYR A 105 -6.89 3.41 -9.34
C TYR A 105 -6.05 4.15 -8.30
N LEU A 106 -5.37 3.40 -7.44
CA LEU A 106 -4.40 3.94 -6.49
C LEU A 106 -2.98 3.78 -7.06
N GLY A 107 -2.46 4.86 -7.59
CA GLY A 107 -1.10 4.98 -8.13
C GLY A 107 -0.10 5.52 -7.10
N GLY A 108 1.09 5.89 -7.57
CA GLY A 108 2.15 6.49 -6.75
C GLY A 108 2.48 7.91 -7.18
N LEU A 109 2.77 8.77 -6.21
CA LEU A 109 3.36 10.08 -6.46
C LEU A 109 4.71 9.91 -7.17
N HIS A 110 4.95 10.74 -8.14
CA HIS A 110 6.20 10.74 -8.90
C HIS A 110 6.60 12.18 -9.28
N PRO A 111 7.89 12.47 -9.48
CA PRO A 111 8.33 13.78 -9.92
C PRO A 111 7.75 14.12 -11.30
N ALA A 112 7.57 15.42 -11.58
CA ALA A 112 7.04 15.90 -12.85
C ALA A 112 8.02 15.66 -14.02
N THR A 113 9.32 15.64 -13.74
CA THR A 113 10.40 15.53 -14.73
C THR A 113 11.49 14.59 -14.24
N GLY A 114 12.25 14.02 -15.17
CA GLY A 114 13.37 13.13 -14.88
C GLY A 114 13.05 11.66 -15.19
N GLU A 115 14.07 10.81 -15.07
CA GLU A 115 13.91 9.37 -15.22
C GLU A 115 13.24 8.80 -13.97
N LEU A 116 12.13 8.08 -14.16
CA LEU A 116 11.45 7.36 -13.08
C LEU A 116 12.11 6.01 -12.82
N SER A 117 12.06 5.54 -11.57
CA SER A 117 12.37 4.13 -11.29
C SER A 117 11.44 3.22 -12.10
N GLN A 118 11.87 2.00 -12.37
CA GLN A 118 11.06 1.02 -13.12
C GLN A 118 9.67 0.86 -12.49
N HIS A 119 9.62 0.81 -11.17
CA HIS A 119 8.38 0.71 -10.42
C HIS A 119 7.44 1.93 -10.61
N LEU A 120 7.94 3.15 -10.49
CA LEU A 120 7.13 4.37 -10.71
C LEU A 120 6.68 4.49 -12.16
N ARG A 121 7.54 4.10 -13.12
CA ARG A 121 7.20 4.09 -14.54
C ARG A 121 6.06 3.13 -14.84
N SER A 122 6.13 1.88 -14.35
CA SER A 122 5.04 0.91 -14.52
C SER A 122 3.71 1.44 -13.97
N ARG A 123 3.71 2.01 -12.76
CA ARG A 123 2.52 2.62 -12.16
C ARG A 123 1.94 3.76 -12.98
N THR A 124 2.79 4.62 -13.52
CA THR A 124 2.36 5.72 -14.39
C THR A 124 1.76 5.20 -15.70
N GLN A 125 2.35 4.14 -16.27
CA GLN A 125 1.83 3.52 -17.49
C GLN A 125 0.49 2.82 -17.23
N VAL A 126 0.32 2.10 -16.13
CA VAL A 126 -0.97 1.53 -15.72
C VAL A 126 -2.02 2.63 -15.61
N GLY A 127 -1.73 3.73 -14.92
CA GLY A 127 -2.63 4.87 -14.81
C GLY A 127 -3.05 5.43 -16.18
N ARG A 128 -2.12 5.56 -17.11
CA ARG A 128 -2.42 6.00 -18.49
C ARG A 128 -3.33 5.03 -19.24
N ILE A 129 -3.04 3.72 -19.19
CA ILE A 129 -3.88 2.69 -19.82
C ILE A 129 -5.32 2.78 -19.32
N LEU A 130 -5.52 2.98 -18.01
CA LEU A 130 -6.85 3.09 -17.43
C LEU A 130 -7.54 4.41 -17.84
N LEU A 131 -6.84 5.53 -17.83
CA LEU A 131 -7.35 6.84 -18.28
C LEU A 131 -7.74 6.84 -19.77
N ASP A 132 -6.98 6.14 -20.60
CA ASP A 132 -7.20 6.03 -22.05
C ASP A 132 -8.21 4.93 -22.42
N SER A 133 -8.80 4.23 -21.44
CA SER A 133 -9.71 3.11 -21.66
C SER A 133 -11.04 3.49 -22.30
N GLY A 134 -11.44 4.77 -22.21
CA GLY A 134 -12.77 5.24 -22.54
C GLY A 134 -13.79 5.10 -21.41
N VAL A 135 -13.39 4.55 -20.26
CA VAL A 135 -14.19 4.54 -19.01
C VAL A 135 -13.72 5.68 -18.12
N PRO A 136 -14.63 6.51 -17.57
CA PRO A 136 -14.26 7.56 -16.62
C PRO A 136 -13.36 7.00 -15.49
N THR A 137 -12.16 7.54 -15.36
CA THR A 137 -11.14 6.99 -14.45
C THR A 137 -10.59 8.07 -13.51
N ILE A 138 -10.53 7.77 -12.23
CA ILE A 138 -9.81 8.58 -11.23
C ILE A 138 -8.55 7.83 -10.82
N VAL A 139 -7.40 8.46 -11.06
CA VAL A 139 -6.11 7.95 -10.58
C VAL A 139 -5.68 8.78 -9.37
N LEU A 140 -5.68 8.17 -8.19
CA LEU A 140 -5.18 8.79 -6.97
C LEU A 140 -3.69 8.45 -6.81
N GLN A 141 -2.83 9.46 -6.88
CA GLN A 141 -1.38 9.29 -6.77
C GLN A 141 -0.95 9.60 -5.33
N ALA A 142 -0.63 8.57 -4.56
CA ALA A 142 -0.23 8.69 -3.17
C ALA A 142 1.28 8.48 -2.98
N GLY A 143 1.86 9.20 -2.02
CA GLY A 143 3.21 8.95 -1.53
C GLY A 143 3.27 7.77 -0.55
N VAL A 144 4.08 7.91 0.50
CA VAL A 144 4.18 6.93 1.58
C VAL A 144 2.90 6.89 2.41
N ILE A 145 2.25 5.74 2.45
CA ILE A 145 1.02 5.54 3.23
C ILE A 145 1.41 5.09 4.65
N ILE A 146 0.95 5.85 5.65
CA ILE A 146 1.21 5.60 7.08
C ILE A 146 0.00 4.90 7.71
N GLY A 147 0.25 3.75 8.29
CA GLY A 147 -0.74 2.97 9.03
C GLY A 147 -0.16 1.61 9.42
N SER A 148 -0.69 1.01 10.49
CA SER A 148 -0.25 -0.30 10.98
C SER A 148 -0.29 -1.35 9.87
N GLY A 149 0.79 -2.09 9.71
CA GLY A 149 0.91 -3.16 8.70
C GLY A 149 1.20 -2.68 7.27
N SER A 150 1.34 -1.37 6.98
CA SER A 150 1.80 -0.93 5.65
C SER A 150 3.29 -1.19 5.47
N THR A 151 3.71 -1.60 4.27
CA THR A 151 5.13 -1.90 4.00
C THR A 151 6.04 -0.71 4.32
N SER A 152 5.63 0.49 3.95
CA SER A 152 6.42 1.71 4.16
C SER A 152 6.51 2.08 5.64
N PHE A 153 5.42 1.97 6.39
CA PHE A 153 5.40 2.20 7.83
C PHE A 153 6.25 1.17 8.56
N GLU A 154 6.12 -0.13 8.22
CA GLU A 154 6.92 -1.20 8.80
C GLU A 154 8.41 -1.03 8.52
N MET A 155 8.78 -0.53 7.34
CA MET A 155 10.18 -0.22 7.03
C MET A 155 10.71 0.90 7.92
N ILE A 156 9.95 2.00 8.09
CA ILE A 156 10.32 3.11 8.98
C ILE A 156 10.46 2.59 10.41
N ARG A 157 9.49 1.82 10.88
CA ARG A 157 9.46 1.22 12.22
C ARG A 157 10.69 0.38 12.48
N HIS A 158 10.89 -0.68 11.71
CA HIS A 158 11.99 -1.62 11.94
C HIS A 158 13.36 -0.97 11.84
N LEU A 159 13.58 -0.12 10.83
CA LEU A 159 14.86 0.60 10.72
C LEU A 159 15.11 1.49 11.93
N THR A 160 14.09 2.18 12.44
CA THR A 160 14.24 3.09 13.56
C THR A 160 14.40 2.36 14.89
N GLU A 161 13.71 1.23 15.10
CA GLU A 161 13.78 0.44 16.33
C GLU A 161 15.11 -0.32 16.47
N VAL A 162 15.57 -0.93 15.37
CA VAL A 162 16.75 -1.79 15.37
C VAL A 162 18.06 -1.01 15.38
N LEU A 163 18.09 0.15 14.70
CA LEU A 163 19.35 0.87 14.48
C LEU A 163 19.51 2.08 15.41
N PRO A 164 20.48 2.06 16.33
CA PRO A 164 20.79 3.22 17.19
C PRO A 164 21.46 4.37 16.39
N TYR A 165 22.06 4.04 15.26
CA TYR A 165 22.72 4.95 14.31
C TYR A 165 22.41 4.51 12.89
N MET A 166 22.03 5.43 12.01
CA MET A 166 21.62 5.11 10.64
C MET A 166 22.61 5.65 9.60
N PRO A 167 23.51 4.79 9.09
CA PRO A 167 24.17 5.07 7.83
C PRO A 167 23.13 4.94 6.72
N ALA A 168 22.80 6.02 6.04
CA ALA A 168 21.74 6.05 5.04
C ALA A 168 22.26 6.54 3.68
N PRO A 169 21.69 6.08 2.57
CA PRO A 169 21.98 6.64 1.26
C PRO A 169 21.59 8.11 1.14
N ARG A 170 22.06 8.80 0.10
CA ARG A 170 21.75 10.22 -0.13
C ARG A 170 20.27 10.54 -0.20
N TRP A 171 19.44 9.59 -0.66
CA TRP A 171 17.99 9.75 -0.75
C TRP A 171 17.29 9.99 0.60
N VAL A 172 17.94 9.74 1.73
CA VAL A 172 17.40 10.11 3.06
C VAL A 172 17.08 11.61 3.15
N ARG A 173 17.63 12.41 2.22
CA ARG A 173 17.40 13.85 2.09
C ARG A 173 16.29 14.23 1.12
N SER A 174 15.75 13.26 0.34
CA SER A 174 14.62 13.51 -0.56
C SER A 174 13.38 13.90 0.23
N PHE A 175 12.57 14.78 -0.35
CA PHE A 175 11.31 15.20 0.24
C PHE A 175 10.21 14.18 -0.04
N ILE A 176 9.35 14.01 0.95
CA ILE A 176 8.23 13.10 0.89
C ILE A 176 7.03 13.71 1.61
N GLN A 177 5.86 13.50 1.05
CA GLN A 177 4.59 13.88 1.64
C GLN A 177 3.82 12.62 2.01
N PRO A 178 3.91 12.16 3.29
CA PRO A 178 3.19 10.98 3.75
C PRO A 178 1.69 11.26 3.83
N ILE A 179 0.88 10.23 3.68
CA ILE A 179 -0.56 10.30 3.86
C ILE A 179 -1.02 9.19 4.80
N ALA A 180 -1.95 9.48 5.71
CA ALA A 180 -2.53 8.45 6.58
C ALA A 180 -3.42 7.49 5.79
N VAL A 181 -3.41 6.21 6.13
CA VAL A 181 -4.28 5.21 5.48
C VAL A 181 -5.76 5.56 5.57
N ARG A 182 -6.20 6.20 6.68
CA ARG A 182 -7.55 6.72 6.85
C ARG A 182 -7.92 7.68 5.71
N ASP A 183 -7.02 8.59 5.39
CA ASP A 183 -7.26 9.64 4.39
C ASP A 183 -7.22 9.07 2.96
N VAL A 184 -6.34 8.07 2.71
CA VAL A 184 -6.36 7.32 1.44
C VAL A 184 -7.70 6.62 1.23
N LEU A 185 -8.23 5.98 2.26
CA LEU A 185 -9.53 5.29 2.20
C LEU A 185 -10.68 6.28 1.97
N HIS A 186 -10.63 7.46 2.60
CA HIS A 186 -11.58 8.54 2.35
C HIS A 186 -11.60 8.92 0.85
N TYR A 187 -10.44 9.22 0.27
CA TYR A 187 -10.34 9.56 -1.15
C TYR A 187 -10.79 8.43 -2.06
N LEU A 188 -10.45 7.18 -1.75
CA LEU A 188 -10.89 6.02 -2.53
C LEU A 188 -12.42 5.87 -2.55
N ILE A 189 -13.06 5.96 -1.39
CA ILE A 189 -14.52 5.82 -1.28
C ILE A 189 -15.22 6.95 -2.05
N ARG A 190 -14.78 8.19 -1.84
CA ARG A 190 -15.39 9.36 -2.49
C ARG A 190 -15.11 9.43 -3.99
N ALA A 191 -14.04 8.82 -4.47
CA ALA A 191 -13.70 8.77 -5.90
C ALA A 191 -14.76 8.01 -6.73
N ALA A 192 -15.51 7.10 -6.14
CA ALA A 192 -16.61 6.42 -6.81
C ALA A 192 -17.78 7.35 -7.16
N GLU A 193 -17.96 8.41 -6.38
CA GLU A 193 -19.10 9.35 -6.47
C GLU A 193 -18.79 10.57 -7.34
N VAL A 194 -17.55 10.72 -7.81
CA VAL A 194 -17.10 11.84 -8.65
C VAL A 194 -17.87 11.82 -9.97
N PRO A 195 -18.33 12.99 -10.51
CA PRO A 195 -19.03 13.06 -11.78
C PRO A 195 -18.25 12.40 -12.94
N PRO A 196 -18.94 11.73 -13.88
CA PRO A 196 -18.29 10.97 -14.95
C PRO A 196 -17.44 11.81 -15.91
N GLU A 197 -17.65 13.12 -15.96
CA GLU A 197 -16.87 14.06 -16.77
C GLU A 197 -15.43 14.19 -16.29
N VAL A 198 -15.17 13.83 -15.02
CA VAL A 198 -13.85 13.89 -14.43
C VAL A 198 -13.10 12.59 -14.74
N ASN A 199 -12.12 12.70 -15.65
CA ASN A 199 -11.25 11.60 -16.09
C ASN A 199 -9.79 12.06 -16.04
N ARG A 200 -9.13 11.94 -14.86
CA ARG A 200 -7.75 12.39 -14.69
C ARG A 200 -7.06 11.80 -13.47
N ALA A 201 -5.76 12.04 -13.38
CA ALA A 201 -4.97 11.77 -12.19
C ALA A 201 -4.99 12.98 -11.24
N PHE A 202 -4.97 12.70 -9.94
CA PHE A 202 -4.85 13.66 -8.84
C PHE A 202 -3.76 13.21 -7.87
N ASP A 203 -2.96 14.15 -7.42
CA ASP A 203 -2.04 13.92 -6.32
C ASP A 203 -2.80 13.96 -4.99
N ILE A 204 -2.50 13.00 -4.09
CA ILE A 204 -3.03 12.98 -2.72
C ILE A 204 -1.89 12.83 -1.72
N GLY A 205 -1.92 13.62 -0.65
CA GLY A 205 -0.90 13.65 0.40
C GLY A 205 -1.48 14.14 1.72
N GLY A 206 -0.77 13.90 2.80
CA GLY A 206 -1.09 14.50 4.10
C GLY A 206 -0.68 15.97 4.16
N PRO A 207 -0.93 16.64 5.30
CA PRO A 207 -0.63 18.06 5.46
C PRO A 207 0.87 18.36 5.61
N ASP A 208 1.69 17.36 5.87
CA ASP A 208 3.09 17.53 6.22
C ASP A 208 4.02 17.10 5.10
N VAL A 209 5.10 17.86 4.89
CA VAL A 209 6.21 17.51 4.00
C VAL A 209 7.48 17.34 4.83
N TYR A 210 8.13 16.20 4.70
CA TYR A 210 9.35 15.87 5.44
C TYR A 210 10.46 15.39 4.52
N ARG A 211 11.70 15.44 5.02
CA ARG A 211 12.77 14.58 4.48
C ARG A 211 12.61 13.18 5.07
N TYR A 212 13.04 12.14 4.35
CA TYR A 212 12.86 10.77 4.81
C TYR A 212 13.51 10.52 6.19
N GLY A 213 14.67 11.12 6.45
CA GLY A 213 15.29 11.06 7.77
C GLY A 213 14.46 11.72 8.89
N GLN A 214 13.68 12.76 8.56
CA GLN A 214 12.77 13.38 9.53
C GLN A 214 11.55 12.49 9.82
N LEU A 215 11.07 11.70 8.84
CA LEU A 215 10.03 10.68 9.09
C LEU A 215 10.51 9.65 10.12
N MET A 216 11.73 9.12 9.96
CA MET A 216 12.31 8.17 10.92
C MET A 216 12.42 8.77 12.31
N ASN A 217 12.90 9.98 12.44
CA ASN A 217 13.00 10.66 13.74
C ASN A 217 11.62 11.06 14.30
N GLY A 218 10.65 11.40 13.45
CA GLY A 218 9.26 11.58 13.86
C GLY A 218 8.65 10.31 14.44
N TYR A 219 8.91 9.18 13.82
CA TYR A 219 8.55 7.86 14.35
C TYR A 219 9.21 7.61 15.72
N ALA A 220 10.54 7.83 15.84
CA ALA A 220 11.27 7.61 17.09
C ALA A 220 10.62 8.37 18.25
N VAL A 221 10.26 9.62 18.05
CA VAL A 221 9.61 10.46 19.08
C VAL A 221 8.26 9.86 19.51
N GLU A 222 7.40 9.45 18.57
CA GLU A 222 6.08 8.88 18.90
C GLU A 222 6.20 7.48 19.55
N ALA A 223 7.25 6.73 19.20
CA ALA A 223 7.56 5.43 19.81
C ALA A 223 8.22 5.53 21.19
N GLY A 224 8.56 6.75 21.66
CA GLY A 224 9.28 6.97 22.92
C GLY A 224 10.77 6.61 22.84
N LEU A 225 11.34 6.58 21.64
CA LEU A 225 12.75 6.27 21.39
C LEU A 225 13.57 7.57 21.24
N PRO A 226 14.87 7.54 21.58
CA PRO A 226 15.76 8.63 21.27
C PRO A 226 15.87 8.84 19.76
N GLN A 227 16.01 10.08 19.34
CA GLN A 227 16.24 10.40 17.92
C GLN A 227 17.54 9.76 17.43
N ARG A 228 17.51 9.29 16.19
CA ARG A 228 18.61 8.55 15.56
C ARG A 228 19.54 9.53 14.84
N PRO A 229 20.84 9.54 15.13
CA PRO A 229 21.81 10.22 14.27
C PRO A 229 21.81 9.55 12.89
N ILE A 230 21.57 10.37 11.84
CA ILE A 230 21.50 9.88 10.45
C ILE A 230 22.66 10.48 9.68
N ALA A 231 23.55 9.64 9.16
CA ALA A 231 24.64 10.05 8.29
C ALA A 231 24.36 9.62 6.85
N ALA A 232 24.20 10.61 5.95
CA ALA A 232 24.05 10.34 4.53
C ALA A 232 25.40 9.96 3.90
N LEU A 233 25.54 8.70 3.49
CA LEU A 233 26.75 8.18 2.85
C LEU A 233 26.65 8.29 1.33
N PRO A 234 27.69 8.81 0.64
CA PRO A 234 27.64 9.01 -0.82
C PRO A 234 27.73 7.71 -1.64
N VAL A 235 28.17 6.62 -1.03
CA VAL A 235 28.56 5.36 -1.72
C VAL A 235 27.51 4.27 -1.66
N LEU A 236 26.42 4.44 -0.88
CA LEU A 236 25.37 3.43 -0.79
C LEU A 236 24.46 3.50 -2.03
N THR A 237 24.65 2.54 -2.95
CA THR A 237 23.72 2.35 -4.08
C THR A 237 22.38 1.78 -3.59
N PRO A 238 21.27 1.96 -4.34
CA PRO A 238 19.97 1.37 -4.01
C PRO A 238 20.03 -0.14 -3.82
N TRP A 239 20.85 -0.82 -4.63
CA TRP A 239 21.05 -2.27 -4.54
C TRP A 239 21.69 -2.69 -3.20
N LEU A 240 22.77 -1.99 -2.77
CA LEU A 240 23.40 -2.24 -1.47
C LEU A 240 22.46 -1.90 -0.32
N ALA A 241 21.74 -0.79 -0.42
CA ALA A 241 20.74 -0.40 0.57
C ALA A 241 19.62 -1.44 0.70
N GLY A 242 19.13 -2.00 -0.42
CA GLY A 242 18.13 -3.07 -0.42
C GLY A 242 18.62 -4.36 0.25
N GLN A 243 19.89 -4.74 0.05
CA GLN A 243 20.49 -5.88 0.74
C GLN A 243 20.55 -5.65 2.25
N TRP A 244 20.97 -4.47 2.65
CA TRP A 244 21.10 -4.12 4.06
C TRP A 244 19.73 -4.03 4.75
N VAL A 245 18.73 -3.42 4.11
CA VAL A 245 17.35 -3.37 4.63
C VAL A 245 16.78 -4.77 4.84
N ASN A 246 16.99 -5.68 3.89
CA ASN A 246 16.56 -7.08 4.04
C ASN A 246 17.25 -7.81 5.20
N LEU A 247 18.46 -7.40 5.59
CA LEU A 247 19.16 -7.99 6.73
C LEU A 247 18.62 -7.49 8.08
N VAL A 248 18.20 -6.22 8.14
CA VAL A 248 17.80 -5.58 9.40
C VAL A 248 16.29 -5.45 9.58
N THR A 249 15.50 -5.79 8.56
CA THR A 249 14.03 -5.77 8.60
C THR A 249 13.44 -7.08 8.11
N PRO A 250 12.22 -7.45 8.52
CA PRO A 250 11.54 -8.64 8.00
C PRO A 250 10.99 -8.45 6.58
N ILE A 251 11.26 -7.33 5.94
CA ILE A 251 10.73 -7.00 4.61
C ILE A 251 11.59 -7.66 3.55
N PRO A 252 11.02 -8.53 2.71
CA PRO A 252 11.77 -9.20 1.66
C PRO A 252 12.42 -8.22 0.69
N ARG A 253 13.65 -8.51 0.25
CA ARG A 253 14.41 -7.70 -0.69
C ARG A 253 13.60 -7.28 -1.93
N ARG A 254 12.76 -8.19 -2.44
CA ARG A 254 11.92 -7.94 -3.62
C ARG A 254 10.92 -6.79 -3.42
N LEU A 255 10.48 -6.54 -2.18
CA LEU A 255 9.66 -5.39 -1.82
C LEU A 255 10.52 -4.16 -1.47
N ALA A 256 11.61 -4.37 -0.72
CA ALA A 256 12.45 -3.28 -0.25
C ALA A 256 13.13 -2.52 -1.41
N VAL A 257 13.68 -3.22 -2.40
CA VAL A 257 14.43 -2.58 -3.51
C VAL A 257 13.57 -1.60 -4.32
N PRO A 258 12.37 -1.97 -4.85
CA PRO A 258 11.53 -1.02 -5.59
C PRO A 258 11.12 0.20 -4.77
N ILE A 259 10.85 0.01 -3.47
CA ILE A 259 10.52 1.11 -2.56
C ILE A 259 11.74 2.04 -2.44
N ILE A 260 12.92 1.50 -2.15
CA ILE A 260 14.16 2.27 -1.99
C ILE A 260 14.52 3.03 -3.28
N GLU A 261 14.35 2.41 -4.44
CA GLU A 261 14.55 3.08 -5.72
C GLU A 261 13.60 4.27 -5.91
N SER A 262 12.37 4.15 -5.46
CA SER A 262 11.39 5.24 -5.53
C SER A 262 11.70 6.38 -4.56
N LEU A 263 12.39 6.11 -3.43
CA LEU A 263 12.78 7.12 -2.44
C LEU A 263 13.90 8.05 -2.93
N GLN A 264 14.55 7.75 -4.06
CA GLN A 264 15.59 8.63 -4.64
C GLN A 264 14.99 9.93 -5.19
N PHE A 265 13.69 9.97 -5.39
CA PHE A 265 12.97 11.10 -5.95
C PHE A 265 12.16 11.80 -4.87
N ASP A 266 11.95 13.11 -5.06
CA ASP A 266 11.00 13.85 -4.24
C ASP A 266 9.59 13.39 -4.58
N CYS A 267 8.88 12.88 -3.58
CA CYS A 267 7.50 12.40 -3.68
C CYS A 267 6.57 13.34 -2.90
N VAL A 268 6.32 14.50 -3.47
CA VAL A 268 5.48 15.57 -2.91
C VAL A 268 4.39 15.91 -3.92
N MET A 269 3.19 16.27 -3.45
CA MET A 269 2.11 16.72 -4.32
C MET A 269 2.57 17.89 -5.19
N ARG A 270 2.24 17.85 -6.46
CA ARG A 270 2.55 18.88 -7.45
C ARG A 270 1.40 19.85 -7.61
N GLU A 271 0.20 19.43 -7.20
CA GLU A 271 -1.04 20.18 -7.32
C GLU A 271 -2.00 19.79 -6.18
N HIS A 272 -3.05 20.56 -5.97
CA HIS A 272 -4.08 20.36 -4.96
C HIS A 272 -5.49 20.34 -5.59
N ASP A 273 -5.59 20.03 -6.88
CA ASP A 273 -6.85 20.04 -7.62
C ASP A 273 -7.88 19.06 -7.08
N ILE A 274 -7.41 18.02 -6.37
CA ILE A 274 -8.27 17.04 -5.73
C ILE A 274 -9.28 17.68 -4.76
N ASP A 275 -8.90 18.75 -4.06
CA ASP A 275 -9.73 19.42 -3.05
C ASP A 275 -11.00 20.05 -3.68
N GLY A 276 -10.93 20.41 -4.94
CA GLY A 276 -12.08 20.91 -5.72
C GLY A 276 -13.06 19.83 -6.19
N VAL A 277 -12.65 18.55 -6.13
CA VAL A 277 -13.42 17.40 -6.61
C VAL A 277 -13.83 16.47 -5.46
N ILE A 278 -12.89 16.17 -4.60
CA ILE A 278 -13.09 15.37 -3.38
C ILE A 278 -12.53 16.17 -2.21
N PRO A 279 -13.36 16.91 -1.47
CA PRO A 279 -12.91 17.65 -0.30
C PRO A 279 -12.26 16.72 0.75
N PRO A 280 -11.27 17.21 1.50
CA PRO A 280 -10.69 16.44 2.60
C PRO A 280 -11.77 16.09 3.65
N PRO A 281 -11.51 15.10 4.53
CA PRO A 281 -12.41 14.75 5.63
C PRO A 281 -12.79 16.00 6.45
N PRO A 282 -14.01 16.08 7.03
CA PRO A 282 -14.45 17.24 7.81
C PRO A 282 -13.51 17.60 8.98
N GLU A 283 -12.87 16.58 9.58
CA GLU A 283 -11.87 16.74 10.63
C GLU A 283 -10.47 17.09 10.11
N GLY A 284 -10.32 17.23 8.81
CA GLY A 284 -9.06 17.47 8.12
C GLY A 284 -8.21 16.21 7.92
N LEU A 285 -7.15 16.37 7.14
CA LEU A 285 -6.16 15.32 6.91
C LEU A 285 -5.32 15.09 8.17
N LEU A 286 -4.96 13.85 8.46
CA LEU A 286 -4.15 13.50 9.63
C LEU A 286 -2.68 13.93 9.45
N PRO A 287 -2.12 14.71 10.38
CA PRO A 287 -0.69 14.95 10.43
C PRO A 287 0.09 13.65 10.60
N TYR A 288 1.29 13.59 10.03
CA TYR A 288 2.15 12.40 10.05
C TYR A 288 2.34 11.82 11.45
N ARG A 289 2.67 12.65 12.44
CA ARG A 289 2.90 12.19 13.81
C ARG A 289 1.64 11.59 14.45
N THR A 290 0.48 12.15 14.17
CA THR A 290 -0.80 11.59 14.62
C THR A 290 -1.06 10.24 13.96
N ALA A 291 -0.82 10.11 12.66
CA ALA A 291 -0.96 8.84 11.94
C ALA A 291 -0.02 7.75 12.51
N VAL A 292 1.23 8.11 12.83
CA VAL A 292 2.20 7.20 13.49
C VAL A 292 1.71 6.76 14.85
N ARG A 293 1.25 7.69 15.69
CA ARG A 293 0.73 7.35 17.03
C ARG A 293 -0.44 6.39 16.96
N LEU A 294 -1.43 6.66 16.10
CA LEU A 294 -2.57 5.76 15.90
C LEU A 294 -2.15 4.39 15.39
N ALA A 295 -1.16 4.33 14.49
CA ALA A 295 -0.63 3.06 14.00
C ALA A 295 0.04 2.25 15.12
N LEU A 296 0.83 2.90 15.98
CA LEU A 296 1.47 2.27 17.14
C LEU A 296 0.45 1.79 18.18
N GLU A 297 -0.62 2.55 18.41
CA GLU A 297 -1.72 2.16 19.31
C GLU A 297 -2.39 0.88 18.80
N ARG A 298 -2.70 0.79 17.50
CA ARG A 298 -3.27 -0.41 16.86
C ARG A 298 -2.34 -1.61 16.93
N GLU A 299 -1.05 -1.42 16.69
CA GLU A 299 -0.03 -2.46 16.83
C GLU A 299 0.01 -3.03 18.27
N ARG A 300 0.03 -2.13 19.27
CA ARG A 300 0.06 -2.52 20.69
C ARG A 300 -1.22 -3.22 21.14
N ALA A 301 -2.37 -2.84 20.57
CA ALA A 301 -3.65 -3.48 20.85
C ALA A 301 -3.83 -4.83 20.13
N GLY A 302 -2.96 -5.17 19.18
CA GLY A 302 -3.14 -6.33 18.30
C GLY A 302 -4.27 -6.17 17.29
N GLU A 303 -4.69 -4.94 17.02
CA GLU A 303 -5.83 -4.58 16.15
C GLU A 303 -5.39 -4.20 14.73
N VAL A 304 -4.43 -4.90 14.17
CA VAL A 304 -3.97 -4.66 12.79
C VAL A 304 -4.92 -5.33 11.82
N GLU A 305 -5.79 -4.54 11.16
CA GLU A 305 -6.82 -5.04 10.24
C GLU A 305 -6.21 -5.81 9.06
N THR A 306 -5.17 -5.25 8.45
CA THR A 306 -4.47 -5.85 7.30
C THR A 306 -2.98 -5.53 7.37
N SER A 307 -2.17 -6.38 6.75
CA SER A 307 -0.74 -6.20 6.66
C SER A 307 -0.27 -6.39 5.21
N TRP A 308 0.89 -5.86 4.84
CA TRP A 308 1.55 -6.15 3.58
C TRP A 308 1.75 -7.65 3.33
N ARG A 309 1.83 -8.45 4.40
CA ARG A 309 1.95 -9.91 4.36
C ARG A 309 0.70 -10.60 3.85
N ASN A 310 -0.47 -9.93 3.87
CA ASN A 310 -1.71 -10.46 3.30
C ASN A 310 -1.66 -10.51 1.77
N ALA A 311 -0.84 -9.67 1.13
CA ALA A 311 -0.62 -9.71 -0.30
C ALA A 311 0.27 -10.93 -0.66
N GLU A 312 -0.04 -11.58 -1.77
CA GLU A 312 0.83 -12.62 -2.33
C GLU A 312 2.08 -11.98 -2.94
N VAL A 313 3.21 -12.14 -2.25
CA VAL A 313 4.52 -11.72 -2.75
C VAL A 313 5.42 -12.95 -2.80
N GLU A 314 5.92 -13.30 -3.98
CA GLU A 314 6.82 -14.44 -4.14
C GLU A 314 8.06 -14.28 -3.25
N GLY A 315 8.32 -15.27 -2.39
CA GLY A 315 9.43 -15.27 -1.44
C GLY A 315 9.19 -14.48 -0.14
N ALA A 316 8.01 -13.87 0.04
CA ALA A 316 7.57 -13.40 1.35
C ALA A 316 6.90 -14.55 2.11
N PRO A 317 7.11 -14.68 3.43
CA PRO A 317 6.28 -15.58 4.22
C PRO A 317 4.83 -15.12 4.06
N SER A 318 3.95 -16.05 3.69
CA SER A 318 2.51 -15.79 3.71
C SER A 318 2.12 -15.36 5.12
N ASN A 319 1.18 -14.44 5.23
CA ASN A 319 0.57 -14.18 6.53
C ASN A 319 -0.19 -15.46 6.90
N PRO A 320 0.20 -16.18 7.96
CA PRO A 320 -0.51 -17.40 8.33
C PRO A 320 -1.90 -17.02 8.81
N LEU A 321 -2.88 -17.82 8.44
CA LEU A 321 -4.25 -17.65 8.92
C LEU A 321 -4.35 -18.18 10.37
N PRO A 322 -5.25 -17.65 11.20
CA PRO A 322 -5.48 -18.18 12.53
C PRO A 322 -5.81 -19.68 12.58
N SER A 323 -6.30 -20.23 11.48
CA SER A 323 -6.54 -21.66 11.31
C SER A 323 -5.31 -22.48 10.96
N ASP A 324 -4.17 -21.87 10.67
CA ASP A 324 -2.92 -22.58 10.40
C ASP A 324 -2.25 -23.04 11.72
N PRO A 325 -2.22 -24.34 12.03
CA PRO A 325 -1.63 -24.83 13.29
C PRO A 325 -0.15 -24.45 13.45
N ASP A 326 0.60 -24.47 12.35
CA ASP A 326 2.03 -24.15 12.33
C ASP A 326 2.29 -22.66 12.57
N TRP A 327 1.35 -21.81 12.18
CA TRP A 327 1.45 -20.38 12.43
C TRP A 327 1.29 -20.04 13.92
N ALA A 328 0.28 -20.58 14.57
CA ALA A 328 0.04 -20.37 15.99
C ALA A 328 1.24 -20.81 16.85
N GLY A 329 2.00 -21.80 16.37
CA GLY A 329 3.23 -22.25 17.03
C GLY A 329 4.42 -21.33 16.81
N HIS A 330 4.63 -20.83 15.61
CA HIS A 330 5.86 -20.09 15.27
C HIS A 330 5.87 -18.63 15.69
N THR A 331 4.76 -17.93 15.65
CA THR A 331 4.73 -16.49 15.94
C THR A 331 4.57 -16.20 17.43
N ALA A 332 3.83 -17.01 18.15
CA ALA A 332 3.65 -16.85 19.59
C ALA A 332 4.93 -17.20 20.38
N VAL A 333 5.68 -18.21 19.95
CA VAL A 333 6.88 -18.69 20.65
C VAL A 333 8.06 -17.74 20.55
N SER A 334 8.23 -17.01 19.43
CA SER A 334 9.35 -16.08 19.28
C SER A 334 9.23 -14.81 20.14
N TYR A 335 8.03 -14.43 20.56
CA TYR A 335 7.84 -13.28 21.45
C TYR A 335 7.81 -13.64 22.93
N THR A 336 7.36 -14.84 23.29
CA THR A 336 7.31 -15.28 24.70
C THR A 336 8.66 -15.81 25.23
N GLN A 337 9.55 -16.25 24.36
CA GLN A 337 10.88 -16.73 24.78
C GLN A 337 11.89 -15.60 25.02
N LEU A 338 11.57 -14.35 24.70
CA LEU A 338 12.42 -13.20 25.04
C LEU A 338 12.18 -12.64 26.45
N THR A 339 11.18 -13.12 27.16
CA THR A 339 11.08 -12.92 28.61
C THR A 339 11.79 -14.06 29.30
N LEU A 340 13.10 -13.89 29.48
CA LEU A 340 13.89 -14.76 30.36
C LEU A 340 13.25 -14.84 31.76
N PRO A 341 13.02 -16.01 32.30
CA PRO A 341 12.60 -16.11 33.70
C PRO A 341 13.71 -15.51 34.59
N THR A 342 13.35 -14.47 35.30
CA THR A 342 14.17 -13.98 36.41
C THR A 342 14.34 -15.10 37.39
N THR A 343 15.48 -15.76 37.36
CA THR A 343 15.87 -16.68 38.42
C THR A 343 16.08 -15.87 39.69
N SER A 344 15.07 -15.86 40.56
CA SER A 344 15.27 -15.53 41.96
C SER A 344 16.21 -16.59 42.56
N ARG A 345 17.44 -16.20 42.81
CA ARG A 345 18.29 -16.95 43.77
C ARG A 345 17.84 -16.60 45.16
N VAL A 346 17.44 -17.62 45.88
CA VAL A 346 17.43 -17.67 47.33
C VAL A 346 18.87 -17.81 47.81
#